data_9c5bf05513ad4b4747024d6a1121129b
#
_entry.id   9c5bf05513ad4b4747024d6a1121129b
#
_cell.length_a   1.000
_cell.length_b   1.000
_cell.length_c   1.000
_cell.angle_alpha   90.00
_cell.angle_beta   90.00
_cell.angle_gamma   90.00
#
_symmetry.space_group_name_H-M   'P 1'
#
loop_
_entity.id
_entity.type
_entity.pdbx_description
1 polymer ?
#
loop_
_entity_poly.entity_id
_entity_poly.type
_entity_poly.pdbx_seq_one_letter_code
_entity_poly.pdbx_strand_id
1 'polypeptide(L)'
;MYKILLIFFIVFLPINLISQETAKEKKIAKYIMENIQKDYLDCYSFYKVAAVSFKKAGKEKNLIESLEKSADVSLKYNYDLGEIMGLNPEVMAEMTKDKVNKFVELANKDFSSLAKKYGLVCKNLVENPKERTNYWEKKGSKLIK
;
A
#
# COMPACT_ATOMS: atom_id res chain seq x y z
N MET A 1 33.73 -46.17 39.29
CA MET A 1 33.99 -45.04 38.38
C MET A 1 33.31 -45.34 37.04
N TYR A 2 32.09 -44.86 36.82
CA TYR A 2 31.38 -45.02 35.56
C TYR A 2 31.50 -43.71 34.77
N LYS A 3 32.19 -43.79 33.62
CA LYS A 3 32.26 -42.69 32.66
C LYS A 3 30.97 -42.65 31.87
N ILE A 4 30.18 -41.62 32.07
CA ILE A 4 28.98 -41.30 31.28
C ILE A 4 29.45 -40.75 29.94
N LEU A 5 29.26 -41.52 28.90
CA LEU A 5 29.47 -41.11 27.51
C LEU A 5 28.24 -40.30 27.06
N LEU A 6 28.36 -39.00 27.11
CA LEU A 6 27.35 -38.05 26.57
C LEU A 6 27.44 -38.11 25.04
N ILE A 7 26.53 -38.85 24.42
CA ILE A 7 26.33 -38.87 22.98
C ILE A 7 25.68 -37.57 22.59
N PHE A 8 26.45 -36.68 21.95
CA PHE A 8 25.97 -35.47 21.33
C PHE A 8 25.16 -35.85 20.07
N PHE A 9 23.84 -35.97 20.20
CA PHE A 9 22.93 -36.05 19.04
C PHE A 9 22.80 -34.64 18.46
N ILE A 10 23.71 -34.32 17.52
CA ILE A 10 23.54 -33.12 16.67
C ILE A 10 22.40 -33.43 15.72
N VAL A 11 21.24 -32.92 16.06
CA VAL A 11 20.08 -32.94 15.16
C VAL A 11 20.42 -32.03 13.98
N PHE A 12 20.84 -32.62 12.87
CA PHE A 12 20.89 -31.94 11.57
C PHE A 12 19.48 -31.62 11.13
N LEU A 13 18.94 -30.47 11.60
CA LEU A 13 17.74 -29.87 11.00
C LEU A 13 18.11 -29.42 9.59
N PRO A 14 17.30 -29.73 8.58
CA PRO A 14 17.59 -29.34 7.20
C PRO A 14 17.46 -27.80 7.06
N ILE A 15 18.61 -27.14 7.07
CA ILE A 15 18.75 -25.67 6.90
C ILE A 15 18.04 -25.15 5.63
N ASN A 16 17.81 -26.01 4.65
CA ASN A 16 17.13 -25.68 3.40
C ASN A 16 15.64 -25.34 3.54
N LEU A 17 14.92 -25.92 4.51
CA LEU A 17 13.51 -25.62 4.72
C LEU A 17 13.28 -24.21 5.30
N ILE A 18 14.15 -23.79 6.23
CA ILE A 18 14.08 -22.46 6.85
C ILE A 18 14.41 -21.37 5.82
N SER A 19 15.35 -21.63 4.90
CA SER A 19 15.72 -20.65 3.87
C SER A 19 14.65 -20.48 2.76
N GLN A 20 13.89 -21.51 2.45
CA GLN A 20 12.79 -21.42 1.48
C GLN A 20 11.56 -20.71 2.05
N GLU A 21 11.23 -20.94 3.30
CA GLU A 21 10.12 -20.25 3.98
C GLU A 21 10.40 -18.77 4.10
N THR A 22 11.59 -18.37 4.55
CA THR A 22 11.99 -16.95 4.63
C THR A 22 12.04 -16.26 3.27
N ALA A 23 12.41 -16.95 2.19
CA ALA A 23 12.40 -16.39 0.84
C ALA A 23 10.97 -16.16 0.31
N LYS A 24 10.04 -17.07 0.63
CA LYS A 24 8.62 -16.92 0.29
C LYS A 24 7.99 -15.76 1.07
N GLU A 25 8.23 -15.67 2.38
CA GLU A 25 7.73 -14.58 3.21
C GLU A 25 8.22 -13.22 2.72
N LYS A 26 9.50 -13.09 2.36
CA LYS A 26 10.05 -11.87 1.77
C LYS A 26 9.36 -11.47 0.47
N LYS A 27 9.05 -12.44 -0.40
CA LYS A 27 8.32 -12.17 -1.65
C LYS A 27 6.89 -11.70 -1.37
N ILE A 28 6.21 -12.31 -0.40
CA ILE A 28 4.86 -11.91 0.01
C ILE A 28 4.90 -10.50 0.61
N ALA A 29 5.84 -10.22 1.52
CA ALA A 29 5.99 -8.89 2.12
C ALA A 29 6.24 -7.81 1.06
N LYS A 30 7.14 -8.06 0.10
CA LYS A 30 7.39 -7.16 -1.02
C LYS A 30 6.11 -6.93 -1.84
N TYR A 31 5.40 -7.99 -2.19
CA TYR A 31 4.12 -7.90 -2.92
C TYR A 31 3.09 -7.05 -2.19
N ILE A 32 2.96 -7.21 -0.86
CA ILE A 32 2.06 -6.41 -0.03
C ILE A 32 2.48 -4.94 -0.08
N MET A 33 3.75 -4.63 0.18
CA MET A 33 4.26 -3.25 0.19
C MET A 33 4.04 -2.54 -1.14
N GLU A 34 4.36 -3.17 -2.26
CA GLU A 34 4.17 -2.62 -3.61
C GLU A 34 2.70 -2.30 -3.90
N ASN A 35 1.79 -3.17 -3.49
CA ASN A 35 0.36 -2.96 -3.72
C ASN A 35 -0.26 -1.93 -2.78
N ILE A 36 0.13 -1.91 -1.51
CA ILE A 36 -0.31 -0.88 -0.55
C ILE A 36 0.22 0.49 -0.95
N GLN A 37 1.48 0.61 -1.35
CA GLN A 37 2.07 1.85 -1.84
C GLN A 37 1.28 2.39 -3.05
N LYS A 38 0.93 1.51 -3.98
CA LYS A 38 0.11 1.85 -5.15
C LYS A 38 -1.32 2.27 -4.77
N ASP A 39 -1.93 1.61 -3.79
CA ASP A 39 -3.25 1.98 -3.27
C ASP A 39 -3.21 3.38 -2.65
N TYR A 40 -2.17 3.71 -1.87
CA TYR A 40 -2.01 5.06 -1.30
C TYR A 40 -1.81 6.13 -2.39
N LEU A 41 -1.07 5.82 -3.44
CA LEU A 41 -0.89 6.73 -4.59
C LEU A 41 -2.22 6.97 -5.33
N ASP A 42 -3.01 5.92 -5.54
CA ASP A 42 -4.35 6.04 -6.13
C ASP A 42 -5.27 6.89 -5.24
N CYS A 43 -5.23 6.68 -3.91
CA CYS A 43 -6.06 7.42 -2.98
C CYS A 43 -5.64 8.88 -2.82
N TYR A 44 -4.34 9.16 -2.79
CA TYR A 44 -3.85 10.54 -2.87
C TYR A 44 -4.42 11.26 -4.09
N SER A 45 -4.29 10.65 -5.26
CA SER A 45 -4.75 11.24 -6.53
C SER A 45 -6.27 11.44 -6.55
N PHE A 46 -7.03 10.48 -6.02
CA PHE A 46 -8.47 10.57 -5.87
C PHE A 46 -8.86 11.74 -4.95
N TYR A 47 -8.29 11.83 -3.76
CA TYR A 47 -8.63 12.87 -2.80
C TYR A 47 -8.27 14.27 -3.29
N LYS A 48 -7.11 14.45 -3.95
CA LYS A 48 -6.72 15.73 -4.56
C LYS A 48 -7.72 16.18 -5.60
N VAL A 49 -8.12 15.28 -6.50
CA VAL A 49 -9.10 15.59 -7.56
C VAL A 49 -10.49 15.83 -6.99
N ALA A 50 -10.92 15.07 -5.98
CA ALA A 50 -12.18 15.24 -5.30
C ALA A 50 -12.26 16.60 -4.58
N ALA A 51 -11.21 16.99 -3.85
CA ALA A 51 -11.15 18.28 -3.17
C ALA A 51 -11.29 19.46 -4.16
N VAL A 52 -10.58 19.42 -5.29
CA VAL A 52 -10.66 20.43 -6.35
C VAL A 52 -12.07 20.46 -6.97
N SER A 53 -12.64 19.29 -7.26
CA SER A 53 -13.99 19.18 -7.85
C SER A 53 -15.06 19.74 -6.90
N PHE A 54 -14.95 19.43 -5.61
CA PHE A 54 -15.89 19.89 -4.60
C PHE A 54 -15.76 21.39 -4.33
N LYS A 55 -14.53 21.92 -4.35
CA LYS A 55 -14.29 23.36 -4.28
C LYS A 55 -14.94 24.11 -5.44
N LYS A 56 -14.76 23.59 -6.67
CA LYS A 56 -15.41 24.17 -7.87
C LYS A 56 -16.95 24.11 -7.80
N ALA A 57 -17.49 23.05 -7.18
CA ALA A 57 -18.92 22.87 -7.00
C ALA A 57 -19.50 23.62 -5.79
N GLY A 58 -18.71 24.45 -5.09
CA GLY A 58 -19.15 25.22 -3.92
C GLY A 58 -19.57 24.37 -2.72
N LYS A 59 -18.99 23.18 -2.55
CA LYS A 59 -19.29 22.32 -1.41
C LYS A 59 -18.72 22.88 -0.10
N GLU A 60 -19.22 22.38 1.02
CA GLU A 60 -18.84 22.82 2.37
C GLU A 60 -17.32 22.75 2.60
N LYS A 61 -16.78 23.79 3.23
CA LYS A 61 -15.34 23.94 3.50
C LYS A 61 -14.79 22.75 4.31
N ASN A 62 -15.51 22.32 5.35
CA ASN A 62 -15.10 21.20 6.19
C ASN A 62 -14.92 19.89 5.41
N LEU A 63 -15.77 19.66 4.40
CA LEU A 63 -15.65 18.48 3.54
C LEU A 63 -14.39 18.56 2.68
N ILE A 64 -14.11 19.74 2.11
CA ILE A 64 -12.90 19.97 1.29
C ILE A 64 -11.64 19.77 2.14
N GLU A 65 -11.58 20.36 3.33
CA GLU A 65 -10.45 20.21 4.26
C GLU A 65 -10.23 18.76 4.68
N SER A 66 -11.31 18.00 4.89
CA SER A 66 -11.22 16.55 5.19
C SER A 66 -10.62 15.76 4.04
N LEU A 67 -10.99 16.09 2.79
CA LEU A 67 -10.41 15.46 1.60
C LEU A 67 -8.94 15.81 1.44
N GLU A 68 -8.57 17.08 1.65
CA GLU A 68 -7.18 17.53 1.58
C GLU A 68 -6.31 16.81 2.64
N LYS A 69 -6.81 16.72 3.88
CA LYS A 69 -6.14 15.96 4.96
C LYS A 69 -5.97 14.48 4.61
N SER A 70 -6.97 13.85 4.02
CA SER A 70 -6.89 12.46 3.59
C SER A 70 -5.90 12.28 2.43
N ALA A 71 -5.79 13.28 1.54
CA ALA A 71 -4.77 13.31 0.51
C ALA A 71 -3.36 13.36 1.12
N ASP A 72 -3.11 14.27 2.07
CA ASP A 72 -1.81 14.42 2.71
C ASP A 72 -1.37 13.15 3.44
N VAL A 73 -2.30 12.51 4.17
CA VAL A 73 -2.04 11.21 4.82
C VAL A 73 -1.68 10.15 3.79
N SER A 74 -2.42 10.07 2.69
CA SER A 74 -2.15 9.09 1.62
C SER A 74 -0.81 9.34 0.94
N LEU A 75 -0.45 10.61 0.67
CA LEU A 75 0.85 10.95 0.11
C LEU A 75 1.99 10.55 1.02
N LYS A 76 1.87 10.87 2.31
CA LYS A 76 2.87 10.50 3.30
C LYS A 76 3.14 9.00 3.30
N TYR A 77 2.11 8.18 3.41
CA TYR A 77 2.29 6.72 3.41
C TYR A 77 2.81 6.18 2.08
N ASN A 78 2.42 6.78 0.95
CA ASN A 78 2.99 6.43 -0.35
C ASN A 78 4.51 6.66 -0.38
N TYR A 79 5.00 7.78 0.15
CA TYR A 79 6.42 8.09 0.20
C TYR A 79 7.17 7.25 1.25
N ASP A 80 6.61 7.08 2.45
CA ASP A 80 7.22 6.24 3.51
C ASP A 80 7.45 4.81 2.99
N LEU A 81 6.47 4.22 2.32
CA LEU A 81 6.59 2.88 1.73
C LEU A 81 7.55 2.84 0.54
N GLY A 82 7.56 3.88 -0.28
CA GLY A 82 8.50 4.03 -1.39
C GLY A 82 9.95 4.06 -0.89
N GLU A 83 10.22 4.82 0.15
CA GLU A 83 11.53 4.90 0.81
C GLU A 83 11.97 3.53 1.37
N ILE A 84 11.08 2.83 2.07
CA ILE A 84 11.34 1.46 2.59
C ILE A 84 11.69 0.50 1.45
N MET A 85 11.08 0.66 0.28
CA MET A 85 11.37 -0.16 -0.91
C MET A 85 12.58 0.32 -1.71
N GLY A 86 13.23 1.40 -1.30
CA GLY A 86 14.41 1.97 -1.98
C GLY A 86 14.07 2.70 -3.28
N LEU A 87 12.84 3.21 -3.43
CA LEU A 87 12.47 4.00 -4.61
C LEU A 87 13.09 5.39 -4.52
N ASN A 88 13.56 5.89 -5.67
CA ASN A 88 14.11 7.23 -5.77
C ASN A 88 13.00 8.29 -5.63
N PRO A 89 13.20 9.36 -4.81
CA PRO A 89 12.22 10.42 -4.60
C PRO A 89 11.77 11.13 -5.89
N GLU A 90 12.66 11.36 -6.84
CA GLU A 90 12.32 11.99 -8.12
C GLU A 90 11.39 11.08 -8.95
N VAL A 91 11.65 9.77 -8.98
CA VAL A 91 10.78 8.78 -9.62
C VAL A 91 9.40 8.75 -8.96
N MET A 92 9.36 8.80 -7.62
CA MET A 92 8.08 8.85 -6.89
C MET A 92 7.30 10.14 -7.18
N ALA A 93 7.98 11.27 -7.29
CA ALA A 93 7.35 12.54 -7.65
C ALA A 93 6.75 12.50 -9.06
N GLU A 94 7.47 11.93 -10.05
CA GLU A 94 6.97 11.75 -11.41
C GLU A 94 5.76 10.80 -11.43
N MET A 95 5.85 9.65 -10.79
CA MET A 95 4.72 8.71 -10.65
C MET A 95 3.49 9.38 -10.04
N THR A 96 3.70 10.23 -9.03
CA THR A 96 2.63 10.96 -8.35
C THR A 96 1.97 11.98 -9.29
N LYS A 97 2.76 12.76 -10.03
CA LYS A 97 2.28 13.70 -11.03
C LYS A 97 1.46 13.01 -12.11
N ASP A 98 1.99 11.93 -12.68
CA ASP A 98 1.32 11.18 -13.74
C ASP A 98 0.01 10.56 -13.26
N LYS A 99 -0.01 10.04 -12.04
CA LYS A 99 -1.23 9.48 -11.45
C LYS A 99 -2.29 10.56 -11.24
N VAL A 100 -1.93 11.71 -10.70
CA VAL A 100 -2.86 12.84 -10.52
C VAL A 100 -3.42 13.29 -11.87
N ASN A 101 -2.58 13.45 -12.89
CA ASN A 101 -3.03 13.84 -14.23
C ASN A 101 -4.04 12.85 -14.80
N LYS A 102 -3.77 11.55 -14.68
CA LYS A 102 -4.70 10.50 -15.10
C LYS A 102 -6.03 10.57 -14.36
N PHE A 103 -6.03 10.86 -13.06
CA PHE A 103 -7.26 11.00 -12.28
C PHE A 103 -8.04 12.27 -12.65
N VAL A 104 -7.35 13.36 -12.99
CA VAL A 104 -7.99 14.58 -13.53
C VAL A 104 -8.71 14.25 -14.85
N GLU A 105 -8.07 13.53 -15.77
CA GLU A 105 -8.70 13.10 -17.02
C GLU A 105 -9.93 12.23 -16.78
N LEU A 106 -9.84 11.27 -15.87
CA LEU A 106 -10.97 10.40 -15.51
C LEU A 106 -12.12 11.20 -14.87
N ALA A 107 -11.81 12.13 -13.98
CA ALA A 107 -12.80 12.98 -13.33
C ALA A 107 -13.50 13.91 -14.31
N ASN A 108 -12.77 14.45 -15.28
CA ASN A 108 -13.35 15.30 -16.34
C ASN A 108 -14.31 14.51 -17.26
N LYS A 109 -14.08 13.20 -17.41
CA LYS A 109 -15.01 12.32 -18.17
C LYS A 109 -16.22 11.94 -17.33
N ASP A 110 -16.01 11.42 -16.14
CA ASP A 110 -17.08 10.98 -15.22
C ASP A 110 -16.57 10.90 -13.77
N PHE A 111 -16.74 12.00 -13.03
CA PHE A 111 -16.37 12.05 -11.62
C PHE A 111 -17.19 11.06 -10.76
N SER A 112 -18.47 10.79 -11.12
CA SER A 112 -19.32 9.87 -10.35
C SER A 112 -18.77 8.45 -10.38
N SER A 113 -18.37 7.98 -11.56
CA SER A 113 -17.71 6.67 -11.71
C SER A 113 -16.39 6.59 -10.96
N LEU A 114 -15.59 7.67 -10.98
CA LEU A 114 -14.35 7.74 -10.22
C LEU A 114 -14.61 7.66 -8.70
N ALA A 115 -15.58 8.43 -8.20
CA ALA A 115 -15.98 8.44 -6.79
C ALA A 115 -16.53 7.07 -6.34
N LYS A 116 -17.35 6.42 -7.16
CA LYS A 116 -17.88 5.08 -6.89
C LYS A 116 -16.77 4.03 -6.80
N LYS A 117 -15.74 4.14 -7.65
CA LYS A 117 -14.63 3.18 -7.69
C LYS A 117 -13.67 3.35 -6.51
N TYR A 118 -13.33 4.58 -6.16
CA TYR A 118 -12.25 4.86 -5.21
C TYR A 118 -12.73 5.34 -3.84
N GLY A 119 -13.90 5.96 -3.75
CA GLY A 119 -14.36 6.63 -2.53
C GLY A 119 -14.33 5.71 -1.29
N LEU A 120 -14.99 4.56 -1.36
CA LEU A 120 -15.06 3.63 -0.22
C LEU A 120 -13.70 2.96 0.05
N VAL A 121 -13.00 2.56 -1.00
CA VAL A 121 -11.68 1.91 -0.87
C VAL A 121 -10.68 2.83 -0.19
N CYS A 122 -10.64 4.10 -0.61
CA CYS A 122 -9.72 5.08 -0.05
C CYS A 122 -10.10 5.50 1.37
N LYS A 123 -11.39 5.63 1.65
CA LYS A 123 -11.87 5.86 3.02
C LYS A 123 -11.39 4.74 3.94
N ASN A 124 -11.63 3.50 3.59
CA ASN A 124 -11.23 2.34 4.39
C ASN A 124 -9.70 2.25 4.54
N LEU A 125 -8.93 2.57 3.48
CA LEU A 125 -7.48 2.56 3.56
C LEU A 125 -6.93 3.58 4.57
N VAL A 126 -7.51 4.77 4.65
CA VAL A 126 -7.07 5.83 5.59
C VAL A 126 -7.55 5.54 7.01
N GLU A 127 -8.78 5.04 7.18
CA GLU A 127 -9.39 4.79 8.50
C GLU A 127 -8.97 3.44 9.10
N ASN A 128 -8.78 2.41 8.26
CA ASN A 128 -8.44 1.05 8.69
C ASN A 128 -7.45 0.36 7.74
N PRO A 129 -6.18 0.81 7.70
CA PRO A 129 -5.17 0.29 6.77
C PRO A 129 -4.90 -1.21 6.93
N LYS A 130 -5.15 -1.77 8.13
CA LYS A 130 -4.95 -3.20 8.41
C LYS A 130 -5.83 -4.09 7.54
N GLU A 131 -7.08 -3.70 7.29
CA GLU A 131 -7.99 -4.46 6.44
C GLU A 131 -7.44 -4.59 5.01
N ARG A 132 -6.91 -3.50 4.46
CA ARG A 132 -6.33 -3.50 3.12
C ARG A 132 -5.03 -4.30 3.05
N THR A 133 -4.21 -4.24 4.09
CA THR A 133 -3.01 -5.07 4.23
C THR A 133 -3.37 -6.56 4.22
N ASN A 134 -4.34 -6.98 5.03
CA ASN A 134 -4.84 -8.36 5.07
C ASN A 134 -5.38 -8.84 3.70
N TYR A 135 -6.04 -7.96 2.96
CA TYR A 135 -6.50 -8.27 1.60
C TYR A 135 -5.33 -8.61 0.66
N TRP A 136 -4.25 -7.80 0.68
CA TRP A 136 -3.09 -8.04 -0.17
C TRP A 136 -2.26 -9.24 0.31
N GLU A 137 -2.17 -9.47 1.62
CA GLU A 137 -1.54 -10.66 2.19
C GLU A 137 -2.24 -11.94 1.71
N LYS A 138 -3.56 -11.99 1.80
CA LYS A 138 -4.36 -13.12 1.31
C LYS A 138 -4.20 -13.36 -0.19
N LYS A 139 -4.05 -12.30 -0.98
CA LYS A 139 -3.75 -12.41 -2.42
C LYS A 139 -2.33 -12.89 -2.66
N GLY A 140 -1.34 -12.29 -2.02
CA GLY A 140 0.06 -12.66 -2.15
C GLY A 140 0.32 -14.12 -1.80
N SER A 141 -0.27 -14.59 -0.70
CA SER A 141 -0.15 -15.99 -0.26
C SER A 141 -0.72 -17.01 -1.26
N LYS A 142 -1.70 -16.60 -2.09
CA LYS A 142 -2.24 -17.47 -3.14
C LYS A 142 -1.43 -17.47 -4.42
N LEU A 143 -0.79 -16.34 -4.75
CA LEU A 143 -0.05 -16.15 -6.01
C LEU A 143 1.39 -16.65 -5.91
N ILE A 144 1.98 -16.53 -4.72
CA ILE A 144 3.39 -16.87 -4.47
C ILE A 144 3.43 -18.26 -3.84
N LYS A 145 3.63 -19.26 -4.69
CA LYS A 145 3.79 -20.67 -4.28
C LYS A 145 5.22 -20.98 -3.89
#